data_4ba0bd795680c4908cf278449c3dbd68
#
_entry.id   4ba0bd795680c4908cf278449c3dbd68
#
_cell.length_a   1.000
_cell.length_b   1.000
_cell.length_c   1.000
_cell.angle_alpha   90.00
_cell.angle_beta   90.00
_cell.angle_gamma   90.00
#
_symmetry.space_group_name_H-M   'P 1'
#
loop_
_entity.id
_entity.type
_entity.pdbx_description
1 polymer ?
#
loop_
_entity_poly.entity_id
_entity_poly.type
_entity_poly.pdbx_seq_one_letter_code
_entity_poly.pdbx_strand_id
1 'polypeptide(L)'
;MKVSVVNLGCKVNRVESDSIALAYLNRGATIVDAHQADTIVVNTCTVTGEAEKKTRKTIRKVLRENQHAQVMVTGCAAVIDPDFFKSLDKRIAVIDKTELLDAISADETPYAALRQGRVGQGFPTRVAVKVQDGCNHSCTYCIVHVARGRAWSRPYADIEQEVLLLASEGVKEMVLAGIDLGSYSYVEPTCARVALQGDVVKHAALAVQRNTTSEKALTQKCVRLSLANMVARLLAALDKRGYSDVRLRISSIEPRSINQDFIDLLGSAQGRVCRHLHLPLQSGSDKVLRQMNRPYTAKDYLDLVDKLKAAAGDISLSTDVIVGFPGESDEDFDETLKVVQKAGFTKVHVFRYSRREGTPAAERSDQVDAQVKEARAHQLIQLADDLRRDYVERNANRRELIVVEREGWGMSESYYKVRVDKTITPGSVIQACLTDADPSGMVNV
;
A
#
# COMPACT_ATOMS: atom_id res chain seq x y z
N MET A 1 28.07 -12.73 -6.55
CA MET A 1 26.78 -13.45 -6.50
C MET A 1 25.77 -12.67 -7.30
N LYS A 2 25.05 -13.33 -8.20
CA LYS A 2 23.97 -12.72 -9.00
C LYS A 2 22.63 -13.05 -8.35
N VAL A 3 21.82 -12.03 -8.09
CA VAL A 3 20.52 -12.18 -7.40
C VAL A 3 19.40 -11.61 -8.24
N SER A 4 18.26 -12.27 -8.25
CA SER A 4 17.02 -11.75 -8.81
C SER A 4 15.97 -11.65 -7.72
N VAL A 5 15.24 -10.53 -7.67
CA VAL A 5 14.13 -10.34 -6.72
C VAL A 5 12.83 -10.15 -7.51
N VAL A 6 11.93 -11.12 -7.36
CA VAL A 6 10.64 -11.17 -8.06
C VAL A 6 9.53 -10.75 -7.10
N ASN A 7 8.89 -9.61 -7.36
CA ASN A 7 7.76 -9.11 -6.59
C ASN A 7 6.43 -9.50 -7.23
N LEU A 8 5.56 -10.19 -6.47
CA LEU A 8 4.24 -10.63 -6.93
C LEU A 8 3.08 -9.99 -6.15
N GLY A 9 3.39 -9.09 -5.23
CA GLY A 9 2.44 -8.57 -4.26
C GLY A 9 2.04 -7.10 -4.40
N CYS A 10 1.45 -6.60 -3.32
CA CYS A 10 0.97 -5.24 -3.18
C CYS A 10 2.12 -4.21 -3.03
N LYS A 11 1.77 -2.94 -2.76
CA LYS A 11 2.76 -1.87 -2.52
C LYS A 11 3.70 -2.18 -1.36
N VAL A 12 3.20 -2.79 -0.27
CA VAL A 12 4.03 -3.19 0.87
C VAL A 12 5.02 -4.28 0.46
N ASN A 13 4.58 -5.31 -0.27
CA ASN A 13 5.49 -6.32 -0.81
C ASN A 13 6.55 -5.68 -1.74
N ARG A 14 6.21 -4.63 -2.48
CA ARG A 14 7.16 -3.94 -3.35
C ARG A 14 8.27 -3.29 -2.52
N VAL A 15 7.93 -2.55 -1.46
CA VAL A 15 8.92 -1.96 -0.54
C VAL A 15 9.83 -3.03 0.05
N GLU A 16 9.24 -4.15 0.48
CA GLU A 16 10.01 -5.27 1.02
C GLU A 16 10.95 -5.91 0.00
N SER A 17 10.49 -6.06 -1.25
CA SER A 17 11.33 -6.57 -2.34
C SER A 17 12.47 -5.62 -2.68
N ASP A 18 12.21 -4.31 -2.66
CA ASP A 18 13.23 -3.28 -2.87
C ASP A 18 14.24 -3.29 -1.71
N SER A 19 13.81 -3.47 -0.46
CA SER A 19 14.71 -3.63 0.70
C SER A 19 15.57 -4.88 0.61
N ILE A 20 15.00 -6.01 0.16
CA ILE A 20 15.75 -7.26 -0.06
C ILE A 20 16.82 -7.06 -1.15
N ALA A 21 16.44 -6.46 -2.27
CA ALA A 21 17.39 -6.19 -3.36
C ALA A 21 18.53 -5.29 -2.89
N LEU A 22 18.20 -4.27 -2.11
CA LEU A 22 19.16 -3.33 -1.54
C LEU A 22 20.14 -4.01 -0.58
N ALA A 23 19.64 -4.86 0.31
CA ALA A 23 20.48 -5.60 1.24
C ALA A 23 21.49 -6.52 0.53
N TYR A 24 21.07 -7.14 -0.59
CA TYR A 24 21.98 -7.91 -1.43
C TYR A 24 23.02 -7.03 -2.13
N LEU A 25 22.62 -5.88 -2.68
CA LEU A 25 23.54 -4.90 -3.30
C LEU A 25 24.61 -4.43 -2.31
N ASN A 26 24.24 -4.11 -1.06
CA ASN A 26 25.16 -3.71 -0.01
C ASN A 26 26.19 -4.81 0.35
N ARG A 27 25.88 -6.07 0.06
CA ARG A 27 26.80 -7.21 0.17
C ARG A 27 27.64 -7.48 -1.10
N GLY A 28 27.61 -6.56 -2.06
CA GLY A 28 28.34 -6.70 -3.31
C GLY A 28 27.72 -7.69 -4.31
N ALA A 29 26.43 -8.04 -4.16
CA ALA A 29 25.72 -8.79 -5.17
C ALA A 29 25.33 -7.90 -6.35
N THR A 30 25.11 -8.53 -7.51
CA THR A 30 24.57 -7.85 -8.70
C THR A 30 23.13 -8.28 -8.91
N ILE A 31 22.22 -7.32 -9.08
CA ILE A 31 20.81 -7.62 -9.40
C ILE A 31 20.68 -7.86 -10.90
N VAL A 32 20.14 -9.02 -11.25
CA VAL A 32 20.00 -9.50 -12.64
C VAL A 32 18.62 -10.11 -12.87
N ASP A 33 18.30 -10.42 -14.13
CA ASP A 33 17.09 -11.17 -14.46
C ASP A 33 17.13 -12.60 -13.93
N ALA A 34 15.97 -13.20 -13.68
CA ALA A 34 15.86 -14.50 -13.02
C ALA A 34 16.63 -15.63 -13.75
N HIS A 35 16.72 -15.57 -15.08
CA HIS A 35 17.44 -16.59 -15.87
C HIS A 35 18.97 -16.54 -15.71
N GLN A 36 19.52 -15.44 -15.18
CA GLN A 36 20.96 -15.22 -14.98
C GLN A 36 21.40 -15.32 -13.52
N ALA A 37 20.45 -15.48 -12.60
CA ALA A 37 20.70 -15.39 -11.17
C ALA A 37 21.24 -16.70 -10.59
N ASP A 38 22.12 -16.61 -9.60
CA ASP A 38 22.55 -17.72 -8.75
C ASP A 38 21.51 -17.95 -7.64
N THR A 39 20.87 -16.87 -7.17
CA THR A 39 19.81 -16.88 -6.16
C THR A 39 18.62 -16.08 -6.65
N ILE A 40 17.40 -16.62 -6.52
CA ILE A 40 16.16 -15.98 -6.89
C ILE A 40 15.28 -15.85 -5.66
N VAL A 41 14.95 -14.64 -5.27
CA VAL A 41 14.01 -14.39 -4.17
C VAL A 41 12.64 -14.06 -4.76
N VAL A 42 11.61 -14.83 -4.38
CA VAL A 42 10.23 -14.62 -4.83
C VAL A 42 9.40 -14.14 -3.64
N ASN A 43 9.04 -12.86 -3.64
CA ASN A 43 8.16 -12.28 -2.61
C ASN A 43 6.70 -12.44 -3.05
N THR A 44 6.00 -13.34 -2.39
CA THR A 44 4.69 -13.87 -2.77
C THR A 44 3.52 -13.08 -2.21
N CYS A 45 2.35 -13.19 -2.86
CA CYS A 45 1.10 -12.57 -2.44
C CYS A 45 -0.03 -13.60 -2.33
N THR A 46 -0.95 -13.37 -1.37
CA THR A 46 -2.14 -14.19 -1.17
C THR A 46 -3.44 -13.36 -1.10
N VAL A 47 -3.40 -12.06 -1.44
CA VAL A 47 -4.57 -11.17 -1.29
C VAL A 47 -5.73 -11.58 -2.21
N THR A 48 -5.47 -12.06 -3.43
CA THR A 48 -6.51 -12.53 -4.37
C THR A 48 -6.18 -13.92 -4.93
N GLY A 49 -7.22 -14.72 -5.34
CA GLY A 49 -7.01 -16.01 -6.00
C GLY A 49 -6.18 -15.91 -7.27
N GLU A 50 -6.29 -14.79 -7.98
CA GLU A 50 -5.47 -14.51 -9.15
C GLU A 50 -4.01 -14.28 -8.77
N ALA A 51 -3.75 -13.56 -7.66
CA ALA A 51 -2.40 -13.37 -7.15
C ALA A 51 -1.75 -14.70 -6.77
N GLU A 52 -2.50 -15.61 -6.16
CA GLU A 52 -2.02 -16.95 -5.82
C GLU A 52 -1.73 -17.78 -7.07
N LYS A 53 -2.64 -17.82 -8.05
CA LYS A 53 -2.41 -18.48 -9.36
C LYS A 53 -1.19 -17.91 -10.06
N LYS A 54 -1.03 -16.59 -10.06
CA LYS A 54 0.14 -15.90 -10.62
C LYS A 54 1.42 -16.31 -9.88
N THR A 55 1.38 -16.39 -8.56
CA THR A 55 2.51 -16.82 -7.73
C THR A 55 2.96 -18.24 -8.12
N ARG A 56 2.04 -19.21 -8.13
CA ARG A 56 2.32 -20.59 -8.51
C ARG A 56 2.87 -20.69 -9.95
N LYS A 57 2.28 -19.96 -10.89
CA LYS A 57 2.75 -19.91 -12.30
C LYS A 57 4.15 -19.33 -12.41
N THR A 58 4.43 -18.23 -11.69
CA THR A 58 5.72 -17.56 -11.74
C THR A 58 6.82 -18.42 -11.15
N ILE A 59 6.60 -19.06 -10.00
CA ILE A 59 7.60 -19.96 -9.39
C ILE A 59 7.92 -21.12 -10.33
N ARG A 60 6.91 -21.79 -10.92
CA ARG A 60 7.14 -22.86 -11.90
C ARG A 60 7.90 -22.36 -13.14
N LYS A 61 7.63 -21.14 -13.59
CA LYS A 61 8.35 -20.52 -14.70
C LYS A 61 9.83 -20.32 -14.35
N VAL A 62 10.11 -19.71 -13.21
CA VAL A 62 11.46 -19.44 -12.72
C VAL A 62 12.28 -20.74 -12.59
N LEU A 63 11.69 -21.78 -11.99
CA LEU A 63 12.34 -23.11 -11.84
C LEU A 63 12.70 -23.75 -13.16
N ARG A 64 11.86 -23.58 -14.18
CA ARG A 64 12.07 -24.11 -15.53
C ARG A 64 13.12 -23.32 -16.31
N GLU A 65 13.10 -21.98 -16.21
CA GLU A 65 13.99 -21.10 -16.98
C GLU A 65 15.40 -21.01 -16.38
N ASN A 66 15.54 -21.26 -15.08
CA ASN A 66 16.84 -21.36 -14.43
C ASN A 66 16.92 -22.65 -13.60
N GLN A 67 17.68 -23.61 -14.08
CA GLN A 67 17.81 -24.94 -13.47
C GLN A 67 18.86 -25.00 -12.35
N HIS A 68 19.67 -23.95 -12.19
CA HIS A 68 20.82 -23.95 -11.27
C HIS A 68 20.59 -23.08 -10.03
N ALA A 69 19.75 -22.04 -10.13
CA ALA A 69 19.52 -21.10 -9.04
C ALA A 69 18.89 -21.76 -7.82
N GLN A 70 19.32 -21.33 -6.66
CA GLN A 70 18.57 -21.50 -5.40
C GLN A 70 17.36 -20.54 -5.42
N VAL A 71 16.20 -21.03 -5.00
CA VAL A 71 14.96 -20.23 -5.01
C VAL A 71 14.49 -20.04 -3.59
N MET A 72 14.51 -18.80 -3.11
CA MET A 72 13.98 -18.41 -1.80
C MET A 72 12.56 -17.89 -1.99
N VAL A 73 11.58 -18.51 -1.33
CA VAL A 73 10.18 -18.09 -1.38
C VAL A 73 9.82 -17.46 -0.05
N THR A 74 9.35 -16.23 -0.09
CA THR A 74 8.94 -15.45 1.08
C THR A 74 7.62 -14.73 0.82
N GLY A 75 7.11 -13.99 1.80
CA GLY A 75 5.89 -13.17 1.69
C GLY A 75 4.62 -13.92 2.08
N CYS A 76 3.46 -13.28 1.83
CA CYS A 76 2.18 -13.70 2.41
C CYS A 76 1.76 -15.13 2.06
N ALA A 77 1.92 -15.57 0.81
CA ALA A 77 1.52 -16.92 0.43
C ALA A 77 2.48 -17.98 1.03
N ALA A 78 3.75 -17.66 1.16
CA ALA A 78 4.75 -18.54 1.75
C ALA A 78 4.47 -18.80 3.25
N VAL A 79 3.94 -17.80 3.97
CA VAL A 79 3.53 -17.94 5.38
C VAL A 79 2.29 -18.82 5.52
N ILE A 80 1.33 -18.71 4.59
CA ILE A 80 0.07 -19.46 4.66
C ILE A 80 0.26 -20.94 4.33
N ASP A 81 1.05 -21.26 3.32
CA ASP A 81 1.22 -22.65 2.84
C ASP A 81 2.69 -22.92 2.48
N PRO A 82 3.58 -22.99 3.51
CA PRO A 82 5.00 -23.20 3.28
C PRO A 82 5.32 -24.56 2.68
N ASP A 83 4.57 -25.60 3.04
CA ASP A 83 4.83 -26.96 2.61
C ASP A 83 4.48 -27.18 1.12
N PHE A 84 3.43 -26.51 0.64
CA PHE A 84 3.15 -26.49 -0.80
C PHE A 84 4.36 -25.97 -1.59
N PHE A 85 4.97 -24.85 -1.17
CA PHE A 85 6.09 -24.28 -1.91
C PHE A 85 7.32 -25.19 -1.83
N LYS A 86 7.64 -25.76 -0.68
CA LYS A 86 8.75 -26.73 -0.50
C LYS A 86 8.57 -27.97 -1.38
N SER A 87 7.32 -28.42 -1.60
CA SER A 87 7.02 -29.61 -2.41
C SER A 87 7.24 -29.39 -3.90
N LEU A 88 7.33 -28.17 -4.41
CA LEU A 88 7.44 -27.87 -5.84
C LEU A 88 8.80 -28.24 -6.42
N ASP A 89 9.89 -28.04 -5.69
CA ASP A 89 11.26 -28.34 -6.12
C ASP A 89 12.22 -28.34 -4.93
N LYS A 90 13.19 -29.25 -4.91
CA LYS A 90 14.24 -29.38 -3.86
C LYS A 90 15.12 -28.14 -3.69
N ARG A 91 15.18 -27.26 -4.67
CA ARG A 91 15.93 -25.99 -4.66
C ARG A 91 15.19 -24.87 -3.94
N ILE A 92 13.94 -25.10 -3.54
CA ILE A 92 13.12 -24.08 -2.85
C ILE A 92 13.42 -24.12 -1.36
N ALA A 93 13.83 -22.98 -0.82
CA ALA A 93 13.81 -22.66 0.59
C ALA A 93 12.70 -21.67 0.88
N VAL A 94 11.79 -22.01 1.81
CA VAL A 94 10.79 -21.08 2.31
C VAL A 94 11.36 -20.41 3.55
N ILE A 95 11.44 -19.10 3.53
CA ILE A 95 12.07 -18.31 4.59
C ILE A 95 11.16 -17.15 5.01
N ASP A 96 11.09 -16.88 6.32
CA ASP A 96 10.43 -15.70 6.80
C ASP A 96 11.15 -14.43 6.30
N LYS A 97 10.38 -13.41 6.00
CA LYS A 97 10.90 -12.15 5.46
C LYS A 97 11.86 -11.45 6.43
N THR A 98 11.57 -11.49 7.73
CA THR A 98 12.40 -10.86 8.75
C THR A 98 13.72 -11.64 8.89
N GLU A 99 13.64 -12.97 8.97
CA GLU A 99 14.82 -13.83 8.97
C GLU A 99 15.69 -13.62 7.73
N LEU A 100 15.07 -13.48 6.55
CA LEU A 100 15.79 -13.20 5.31
C LEU A 100 16.52 -11.85 5.40
N LEU A 101 15.83 -10.79 5.82
CA LEU A 101 16.43 -9.46 5.95
C LEU A 101 17.53 -9.45 7.01
N ASP A 102 17.32 -10.07 8.17
CA ASP A 102 18.33 -10.17 9.23
C ASP A 102 19.58 -10.94 8.74
N ALA A 103 19.37 -12.01 7.95
CA ALA A 103 20.45 -12.79 7.37
C ALA A 103 21.27 -12.04 6.32
N ILE A 104 20.67 -11.08 5.60
CA ILE A 104 21.32 -10.34 4.50
C ILE A 104 21.63 -8.88 4.84
N SER A 105 21.09 -8.30 5.92
CA SER A 105 21.44 -6.94 6.34
C SER A 105 22.84 -6.95 6.97
N ALA A 106 23.75 -6.21 6.36
CA ALA A 106 24.96 -5.78 7.04
C ALA A 106 24.61 -4.60 7.96
N ASP A 107 25.40 -4.34 8.99
CA ASP A 107 25.17 -3.31 10.04
C ASP A 107 25.00 -1.85 9.54
N GLU A 108 24.91 -1.62 8.25
CA GLU A 108 24.74 -0.30 7.65
C GLU A 108 23.28 -0.03 7.26
N THR A 109 22.87 1.23 7.39
CA THR A 109 21.52 1.72 7.06
C THR A 109 21.06 1.23 5.68
N PRO A 110 19.83 0.70 5.55
CA PRO A 110 19.30 0.09 4.31
C PRO A 110 19.31 1.02 3.09
N TYR A 111 19.63 2.29 3.25
CA TYR A 111 19.51 3.34 2.23
C TYR A 111 20.82 3.75 1.58
N ALA A 112 21.98 3.20 1.97
CA ALA A 112 23.27 3.58 1.40
C ALA A 112 23.37 3.31 -0.11
N ALA A 113 22.69 2.28 -0.62
CA ALA A 113 22.69 1.96 -2.05
C ALA A 113 21.72 2.81 -2.88
N LEU A 114 20.77 3.55 -2.26
CA LEU A 114 19.94 4.53 -2.95
C LEU A 114 20.79 5.67 -3.57
N ARG A 115 22.01 5.85 -3.08
CA ARG A 115 22.96 6.86 -3.59
C ARG A 115 23.52 6.56 -4.99
N GLN A 116 23.29 5.38 -5.56
CA GLN A 116 23.89 4.97 -6.83
C GLN A 116 23.04 5.28 -8.07
N GLY A 117 21.79 5.71 -7.92
CA GLY A 117 20.88 6.01 -9.04
C GLY A 117 20.31 7.42 -8.96
N ARG A 118 20.33 8.17 -10.06
CA ARG A 118 19.59 9.44 -10.16
C ARG A 118 18.12 9.14 -10.35
N VAL A 119 17.25 9.95 -9.70
CA VAL A 119 15.80 9.93 -9.94
C VAL A 119 15.51 9.99 -11.45
N GLY A 120 14.72 9.06 -11.97
CA GLY A 120 14.41 8.97 -13.40
C GLY A 120 15.41 8.22 -14.27
N GLN A 121 16.58 7.84 -13.74
CA GLN A 121 17.59 7.02 -14.43
C GLN A 121 17.75 5.67 -13.70
N GLY A 122 16.70 4.83 -13.76
CA GLY A 122 16.66 3.54 -13.07
C GLY A 122 16.11 3.60 -11.64
N PHE A 123 15.92 4.79 -11.07
CA PHE A 123 15.28 5.00 -9.76
C PHE A 123 13.82 5.43 -9.94
N PRO A 124 12.87 4.88 -9.15
CA PRO A 124 11.47 5.28 -9.24
C PRO A 124 11.28 6.74 -8.87
N THR A 125 10.55 7.48 -9.68
CA THR A 125 10.22 8.90 -9.41
C THR A 125 9.23 9.08 -8.26
N ARG A 126 8.48 8.00 -7.97
CA ARG A 126 7.62 7.87 -6.81
C ARG A 126 8.08 6.68 -5.98
N VAL A 127 8.39 6.91 -4.72
CA VAL A 127 8.91 5.88 -3.81
C VAL A 127 7.89 5.58 -2.73
N ALA A 128 7.66 4.30 -2.47
CA ALA A 128 6.82 3.89 -1.36
C ALA A 128 7.64 3.78 -0.07
N VAL A 129 7.13 4.39 1.00
CA VAL A 129 7.69 4.33 2.34
C VAL A 129 6.74 3.52 3.22
N LYS A 130 7.19 2.37 3.69
CA LYS A 130 6.40 1.52 4.59
C LYS A 130 6.43 2.12 6.00
N VAL A 131 5.27 2.50 6.51
CA VAL A 131 5.14 3.11 7.85
C VAL A 131 4.40 2.19 8.83
N GLN A 132 3.64 1.22 8.33
CA GLN A 132 2.80 0.33 9.13
C GLN A 132 2.77 -1.07 8.48
N ASP A 133 2.60 -2.13 9.27
CA ASP A 133 2.41 -3.50 8.78
C ASP A 133 1.48 -4.28 9.72
N GLY A 134 0.98 -5.43 9.25
CA GLY A 134 0.01 -6.23 9.97
C GLY A 134 -1.39 -5.59 10.05
N CYS A 135 -2.37 -6.35 10.54
CA CYS A 135 -3.76 -5.90 10.64
C CYS A 135 -4.46 -6.58 11.81
N ASN A 136 -5.21 -5.81 12.59
CA ASN A 136 -6.00 -6.32 13.72
C ASN A 136 -7.48 -6.54 13.36
N HIS A 137 -7.88 -6.32 12.10
CA HIS A 137 -9.25 -6.57 11.65
C HIS A 137 -9.47 -8.05 11.38
N SER A 138 -10.68 -8.53 11.68
CA SER A 138 -11.14 -9.89 11.45
C SER A 138 -12.20 -9.95 10.35
N CYS A 139 -11.93 -9.31 9.19
CA CYS A 139 -12.83 -9.39 8.03
C CYS A 139 -12.99 -10.84 7.58
N THR A 140 -14.23 -11.28 7.41
CA THR A 140 -14.58 -12.71 7.21
C THR A 140 -14.02 -13.32 5.91
N TYR A 141 -13.62 -12.50 4.95
CA TYR A 141 -13.04 -12.91 3.65
C TYR A 141 -11.52 -12.81 3.59
N CYS A 142 -10.88 -12.26 4.62
CA CYS A 142 -9.49 -11.82 4.53
C CYS A 142 -8.55 -12.72 5.33
N ILE A 143 -7.47 -13.17 4.69
CA ILE A 143 -6.43 -13.99 5.31
C ILE A 143 -5.18 -13.15 5.69
N VAL A 144 -5.19 -11.85 5.40
CA VAL A 144 -3.99 -11.00 5.54
C VAL A 144 -3.52 -10.90 6.99
N HIS A 145 -4.44 -10.86 7.97
CA HIS A 145 -4.09 -10.83 9.39
C HIS A 145 -3.34 -12.09 9.84
N VAL A 146 -3.61 -13.25 9.22
CA VAL A 146 -2.85 -14.49 9.45
C VAL A 146 -1.48 -14.41 8.81
N ALA A 147 -1.41 -13.92 7.56
CA ALA A 147 -0.16 -13.86 6.80
C ALA A 147 0.84 -12.82 7.30
N ARG A 148 0.36 -11.75 7.98
CA ARG A 148 1.19 -10.61 8.39
C ARG A 148 1.19 -10.32 9.89
N GLY A 149 0.37 -11.05 10.64
CA GLY A 149 0.26 -10.91 12.08
C GLY A 149 -0.40 -9.60 12.51
N ARG A 150 -0.18 -9.24 13.79
CA ARG A 150 -0.79 -8.07 14.43
C ARG A 150 -0.26 -6.77 13.85
N ALA A 151 -1.11 -5.73 13.84
CA ALA A 151 -0.75 -4.40 13.42
C ALA A 151 0.38 -3.81 14.27
N TRP A 152 1.38 -3.22 13.61
CA TRP A 152 2.47 -2.49 14.24
C TRP A 152 2.88 -1.29 13.39
N SER A 153 3.47 -0.28 14.03
CA SER A 153 3.86 0.97 13.40
C SER A 153 5.37 1.16 13.51
N ARG A 154 6.00 1.60 12.43
CA ARG A 154 7.42 1.96 12.46
C ARG A 154 7.66 3.19 13.34
N PRO A 155 8.82 3.28 14.01
CA PRO A 155 9.22 4.48 14.73
C PRO A 155 9.21 5.71 13.82
N TYR A 156 8.72 6.84 14.34
CA TYR A 156 8.65 8.09 13.58
C TYR A 156 10.04 8.54 13.10
N ALA A 157 11.05 8.44 13.96
CA ALA A 157 12.41 8.85 13.62
C ALA A 157 12.99 8.12 12.39
N ASP A 158 12.70 6.82 12.27
CA ASP A 158 13.15 6.00 11.13
C ASP A 158 12.44 6.40 9.85
N ILE A 159 11.14 6.73 9.95
CA ILE A 159 10.34 7.22 8.81
C ILE A 159 10.82 8.59 8.36
N GLU A 160 11.04 9.51 9.31
CA GLU A 160 11.54 10.86 9.02
C GLU A 160 12.91 10.82 8.35
N GLN A 161 13.83 10.01 8.86
CA GLN A 161 15.15 9.84 8.29
C GLN A 161 15.07 9.34 6.84
N GLU A 162 14.23 8.33 6.57
CA GLU A 162 14.02 7.79 5.23
C GLU A 162 13.44 8.84 4.29
N VAL A 163 12.39 9.54 4.72
CA VAL A 163 11.71 10.58 3.94
C VAL A 163 12.67 11.72 3.58
N LEU A 164 13.47 12.19 4.54
CA LEU A 164 14.45 13.26 4.31
C LEU A 164 15.58 12.80 3.39
N LEU A 165 16.05 11.57 3.50
CA LEU A 165 17.04 11.00 2.61
C LEU A 165 16.50 10.92 1.17
N LEU A 166 15.30 10.37 0.98
CA LEU A 166 14.67 10.30 -0.34
C LEU A 166 14.47 11.69 -0.96
N ALA A 167 14.10 12.68 -0.17
CA ALA A 167 13.98 14.06 -0.63
C ALA A 167 15.34 14.63 -1.07
N SER A 168 16.42 14.34 -0.34
CA SER A 168 17.78 14.76 -0.71
C SER A 168 18.29 14.14 -2.01
N GLU A 169 17.81 12.95 -2.34
CA GLU A 169 18.08 12.25 -3.62
C GLU A 169 17.16 12.73 -4.77
N GLY A 170 16.27 13.70 -4.51
CA GLY A 170 15.44 14.35 -5.54
C GLY A 170 14.07 13.68 -5.74
N VAL A 171 13.64 12.74 -4.88
CA VAL A 171 12.28 12.16 -4.94
C VAL A 171 11.25 13.24 -4.62
N LYS A 172 10.27 13.40 -5.50
CA LYS A 172 9.22 14.45 -5.40
C LYS A 172 7.88 13.93 -4.89
N GLU A 173 7.62 12.63 -4.97
CA GLU A 173 6.42 12.04 -4.39
C GLU A 173 6.76 10.77 -3.60
N MET A 174 6.36 10.73 -2.33
CA MET A 174 6.49 9.56 -1.48
C MET A 174 5.12 9.00 -1.13
N VAL A 175 4.97 7.69 -1.32
CA VAL A 175 3.70 6.98 -1.06
C VAL A 175 3.80 6.29 0.29
N LEU A 176 3.12 6.82 1.30
CA LEU A 176 3.05 6.18 2.62
C LEU A 176 2.22 4.89 2.49
N ALA A 177 2.82 3.78 2.84
CA ALA A 177 2.25 2.45 2.65
C ALA A 177 2.13 1.68 3.96
N GLY A 178 1.03 0.95 4.09
CA GLY A 178 0.74 0.05 5.19
C GLY A 178 -0.28 -1.00 4.76
N ILE A 179 -0.46 -2.03 5.57
CA ILE A 179 -1.52 -3.02 5.40
C ILE A 179 -2.85 -2.48 5.94
N ASP A 180 -2.80 -1.81 7.07
CA ASP A 180 -3.88 -1.06 7.70
C ASP A 180 -3.33 0.31 8.11
N LEU A 181 -3.05 1.12 7.10
CA LEU A 181 -2.31 2.37 7.27
C LEU A 181 -2.95 3.31 8.31
N GLY A 182 -4.29 3.34 8.35
CA GLY A 182 -5.03 4.16 9.31
C GLY A 182 -4.83 3.76 10.77
N SER A 183 -4.39 2.53 11.03
CA SER A 183 -4.06 2.06 12.37
C SER A 183 -2.68 2.54 12.87
N TYR A 184 -1.96 3.33 12.07
CA TYR A 184 -0.67 3.87 12.51
C TYR A 184 -0.80 4.58 13.85
N SER A 185 -0.07 4.08 14.83
CA SER A 185 -0.08 4.59 16.19
C SER A 185 1.28 4.31 16.84
N TYR A 186 2.10 5.35 16.96
CA TYR A 186 3.42 5.23 17.55
C TYR A 186 3.49 6.05 18.83
N VAL A 187 4.01 5.46 19.89
CA VAL A 187 4.25 6.13 21.17
C VAL A 187 5.71 6.52 21.22
N GLU A 188 5.99 7.81 21.16
CA GLU A 188 7.36 8.30 21.29
C GLU A 188 7.82 8.10 22.74
N PRO A 189 9.00 7.51 22.95
CA PRO A 189 9.60 7.49 24.27
C PRO A 189 9.97 8.93 24.65
N THR A 190 9.16 9.53 25.49
CA THR A 190 9.40 10.88 26.07
C THR A 190 10.41 10.83 27.22
N CYS A 191 11.29 9.85 27.23
CA CYS A 191 12.39 9.84 28.17
C CYS A 191 13.48 10.77 27.69
N ALA A 192 13.68 11.81 28.46
CA ALA A 192 14.87 12.61 28.50
C ALA A 192 16.09 11.86 27.94
N ARG A 193 16.81 12.49 27.04
CA ARG A 193 18.24 12.24 26.84
C ARG A 193 18.96 12.48 28.16
N VAL A 194 18.82 11.56 29.10
CA VAL A 194 19.86 11.36 30.11
C VAL A 194 20.86 10.44 29.42
N ALA A 195 22.00 11.00 29.15
CA ALA A 195 23.15 10.30 28.62
C ALA A 195 23.39 9.02 29.42
N LEU A 196 23.07 7.88 28.86
CA LEU A 196 23.67 6.61 29.21
C LEU A 196 24.35 6.10 27.94
N GLN A 197 25.64 6.31 27.90
CA GLN A 197 26.56 5.59 27.03
C GLN A 197 26.45 4.10 27.35
N GLY A 198 26.30 3.27 26.31
CA GLY A 198 26.50 1.84 26.35
C GLY A 198 25.27 0.96 26.57
N ASP A 199 25.04 0.08 25.66
CA ASP A 199 24.41 -1.26 25.76
C ASP A 199 22.95 -1.48 26.23
N VAL A 200 22.10 -0.48 26.39
CA VAL A 200 20.72 -0.68 26.90
C VAL A 200 19.63 -0.65 25.82
N VAL A 201 19.96 -0.31 24.59
CA VAL A 201 18.95 -0.11 23.53
C VAL A 201 18.28 -1.42 23.06
N LYS A 202 18.94 -2.56 23.16
CA LYS A 202 18.38 -3.86 22.74
C LYS A 202 17.33 -4.45 23.69
N HIS A 203 17.28 -4.01 24.94
CA HIS A 203 16.37 -4.58 25.95
C HIS A 203 15.11 -3.75 26.20
N ALA A 204 15.09 -2.47 25.86
CA ALA A 204 13.92 -1.62 26.05
C ALA A 204 12.79 -1.89 25.05
N ALA A 205 13.11 -2.32 23.83
CA ALA A 205 12.11 -2.66 22.81
C ALA A 205 11.33 -3.95 23.14
N LEU A 206 11.92 -4.85 23.91
CA LEU A 206 11.30 -6.12 24.32
C LEU A 206 10.45 -6.01 25.61
N ALA A 207 10.67 -4.96 26.42
CA ALA A 207 9.96 -4.78 27.68
C ALA A 207 8.56 -4.16 27.53
N VAL A 208 8.28 -3.45 26.42
CA VAL A 208 6.95 -2.83 26.15
C VAL A 208 5.92 -3.86 25.72
N GLN A 209 6.31 -5.09 25.42
CA GLN A 209 5.40 -6.16 24.96
C GLN A 209 4.84 -7.07 26.07
N ARG A 210 5.23 -6.88 27.32
CA ARG A 210 4.68 -7.67 28.44
C ARG A 210 3.84 -6.80 29.35
N ASN A 211 2.51 -6.95 29.26
CA ASN A 211 1.55 -6.50 30.25
C ASN A 211 1.96 -7.00 31.64
N THR A 212 2.52 -6.14 32.46
CA THR A 212 2.54 -6.35 33.91
C THR A 212 2.03 -5.09 34.59
N THR A 213 0.99 -5.30 35.35
CA THR A 213 0.29 -4.41 36.27
C THR A 213 1.24 -3.62 37.17
N SER A 214 1.59 -2.41 36.75
CA SER A 214 2.12 -1.36 37.63
C SER A 214 1.89 0.02 36.98
N GLU A 215 0.63 0.39 36.84
CA GLU A 215 0.18 1.61 36.11
C GLU A 215 0.23 2.90 36.95
N LYS A 216 0.89 2.95 38.09
CA LYS A 216 0.79 4.12 38.99
C LYS A 216 2.04 4.98 39.19
N ALA A 217 3.12 4.78 38.42
CA ALA A 217 4.37 5.49 38.72
C ALA A 217 5.06 6.23 37.57
N LEU A 218 4.48 6.37 36.37
CA LEU A 218 5.09 7.12 35.27
C LEU A 218 4.07 7.97 34.53
N THR A 219 3.60 9.04 35.18
CA THR A 219 2.87 10.13 34.52
C THR A 219 3.82 11.05 33.73
N GLN A 220 4.62 10.50 32.84
CA GLN A 220 5.25 11.28 31.78
C GLN A 220 4.36 11.21 30.55
N LYS A 221 3.97 12.36 30.01
CA LYS A 221 3.11 12.51 28.83
C LYS A 221 3.76 11.82 27.62
N CYS A 222 3.46 10.53 27.43
CA CYS A 222 3.82 9.87 26.19
C CYS A 222 2.98 10.49 25.06
N VAL A 223 3.62 11.06 24.06
CA VAL A 223 2.93 11.57 22.87
C VAL A 223 2.66 10.41 21.95
N ARG A 224 1.37 10.11 21.78
CA ARG A 224 0.92 9.13 20.77
C ARG A 224 0.72 9.83 19.44
N LEU A 225 1.49 9.44 18.44
CA LEU A 225 1.36 9.93 17.07
C LEU A 225 0.35 9.09 16.30
N SER A 226 -0.72 9.74 15.83
CA SER A 226 -1.64 9.20 14.83
C SER A 226 -1.06 9.33 13.42
N LEU A 227 -1.70 8.73 12.42
CA LEU A 227 -1.34 8.91 11.01
C LEU A 227 -1.34 10.40 10.62
N ALA A 228 -2.38 11.15 10.99
CA ALA A 228 -2.48 12.58 10.69
C ALA A 228 -1.32 13.37 11.28
N ASN A 229 -1.03 13.15 12.57
CA ASN A 229 0.06 13.85 13.25
C ASN A 229 1.44 13.47 12.68
N MET A 230 1.62 12.20 12.31
CA MET A 230 2.86 11.75 11.64
C MET A 230 3.04 12.45 10.30
N VAL A 231 2.01 12.51 9.46
CA VAL A 231 2.06 13.19 8.15
C VAL A 231 2.33 14.68 8.31
N ALA A 232 1.64 15.37 9.23
CA ALA A 232 1.87 16.79 9.50
C ALA A 232 3.32 17.06 9.92
N ARG A 233 3.88 16.23 10.80
CA ARG A 233 5.28 16.35 11.24
C ARG A 233 6.27 16.07 10.11
N LEU A 234 6.01 15.11 9.24
CA LEU A 234 6.86 14.84 8.06
C LEU A 234 6.89 16.04 7.10
N LEU A 235 5.72 16.66 6.84
CA LEU A 235 5.66 17.86 6.02
C LEU A 235 6.47 19.02 6.64
N ALA A 236 6.32 19.24 7.94
CA ALA A 236 7.10 20.26 8.65
C ALA A 236 8.62 19.97 8.63
N ALA A 237 9.03 18.72 8.75
CA ALA A 237 10.42 18.31 8.65
C ALA A 237 11.00 18.53 7.24
N LEU A 238 10.23 18.23 6.19
CA LEU A 238 10.58 18.51 4.80
C LEU A 238 10.74 20.02 4.57
N ASP A 239 9.80 20.84 5.04
CA ASP A 239 9.86 22.30 4.90
C ASP A 239 11.07 22.91 5.60
N LYS A 240 11.38 22.45 6.82
CA LYS A 240 12.56 22.87 7.56
C LYS A 240 13.88 22.59 6.83
N ARG A 241 13.90 21.57 5.96
CA ARG A 241 15.06 21.19 5.15
C ARG A 241 15.04 21.78 3.73
N GLY A 242 14.04 22.60 3.41
CA GLY A 242 13.91 23.26 2.10
C GLY A 242 13.26 22.38 1.01
N TYR A 243 12.64 21.25 1.38
CA TYR A 243 11.95 20.33 0.44
C TYR A 243 10.45 20.63 0.35
N SER A 244 10.09 21.91 0.17
CA SER A 244 8.68 22.34 0.11
C SER A 244 7.94 21.88 -1.15
N ASP A 245 8.63 21.36 -2.15
CA ASP A 245 8.08 20.81 -3.38
C ASP A 245 7.82 19.27 -3.32
N VAL A 246 8.26 18.61 -2.24
CA VAL A 246 8.00 17.20 -2.01
C VAL A 246 6.58 17.00 -1.50
N ARG A 247 5.85 16.06 -2.08
CA ARG A 247 4.49 15.71 -1.67
C ARG A 247 4.37 14.28 -1.14
N LEU A 248 3.41 14.07 -0.26
CA LEU A 248 3.08 12.77 0.31
C LEU A 248 1.77 12.26 -0.27
N ARG A 249 1.74 10.99 -0.63
CA ARG A 249 0.52 10.28 -1.04
C ARG A 249 0.17 9.26 0.02
N ILE A 250 -1.08 9.27 0.44
CA ILE A 250 -1.64 8.25 1.32
C ILE A 250 -2.07 7.06 0.46
N SER A 251 -1.64 5.85 0.82
CA SER A 251 -2.11 4.64 0.14
C SER A 251 -3.51 4.24 0.61
N SER A 252 -3.82 2.96 0.72
CA SER A 252 -5.13 2.51 1.21
C SER A 252 -5.30 2.84 2.68
N ILE A 253 -6.42 3.47 3.04
CA ILE A 253 -6.80 3.77 4.41
C ILE A 253 -8.22 3.27 4.70
N GLU A 254 -8.37 2.60 5.82
CA GLU A 254 -9.65 2.09 6.27
C GLU A 254 -10.59 3.26 6.63
N PRO A 255 -11.84 3.30 6.13
CA PRO A 255 -12.77 4.42 6.35
C PRO A 255 -12.92 4.81 7.83
N ARG A 256 -13.04 3.83 8.71
CA ARG A 256 -13.19 4.02 10.15
C ARG A 256 -11.96 4.64 10.83
N SER A 257 -10.79 4.60 10.20
CA SER A 257 -9.55 5.18 10.74
C SER A 257 -9.41 6.67 10.43
N ILE A 258 -10.30 7.22 9.60
CA ILE A 258 -10.30 8.64 9.26
C ILE A 258 -11.05 9.40 10.34
N ASN A 259 -10.31 10.20 11.10
CA ASN A 259 -10.83 11.10 12.12
C ASN A 259 -10.80 12.56 11.65
N GLN A 260 -11.29 13.48 12.48
CA GLN A 260 -11.33 14.90 12.15
C GLN A 260 -9.92 15.47 11.89
N ASP A 261 -8.91 15.08 12.68
CA ASP A 261 -7.54 15.55 12.49
C ASP A 261 -7.00 15.21 11.08
N PHE A 262 -7.37 14.04 10.56
CA PHE A 262 -6.97 13.64 9.20
C PHE A 262 -7.72 14.43 8.12
N ILE A 263 -9.00 14.73 8.34
CA ILE A 263 -9.80 15.57 7.44
C ILE A 263 -9.24 17.00 7.42
N ASP A 264 -8.92 17.56 8.57
CA ASP A 264 -8.35 18.92 8.71
C ASP A 264 -6.96 18.99 8.06
N LEU A 265 -6.15 17.94 8.22
CA LEU A 265 -4.86 17.82 7.52
C LEU A 265 -5.03 17.88 5.99
N LEU A 266 -5.98 17.14 5.43
CA LEU A 266 -6.23 17.16 3.98
C LEU A 266 -6.67 18.54 3.50
N GLY A 267 -7.54 19.22 4.25
CA GLY A 267 -8.02 20.57 3.93
C GLY A 267 -6.91 21.63 3.98
N SER A 268 -5.94 21.47 4.88
CA SER A 268 -4.86 22.45 5.10
C SER A 268 -3.58 22.17 4.30
N ALA A 269 -3.42 20.97 3.74
CA ALA A 269 -2.16 20.50 3.15
C ALA A 269 -1.76 21.17 1.81
N GLN A 270 -2.63 21.98 1.21
CA GLN A 270 -2.35 22.78 0.00
C GLN A 270 -1.63 22.01 -1.13
N GLY A 271 -2.02 20.76 -1.40
CA GLY A 271 -1.40 19.90 -2.41
C GLY A 271 -0.15 19.15 -1.95
N ARG A 272 0.38 19.43 -0.75
CA ARG A 272 1.50 18.68 -0.16
C ARG A 272 1.12 17.25 0.24
N VAL A 273 -0.17 17.02 0.55
CA VAL A 273 -0.80 15.70 0.53
C VAL A 273 -1.58 15.58 -0.78
N CYS A 274 -1.29 14.56 -1.58
CA CYS A 274 -1.95 14.35 -2.86
C CYS A 274 -3.46 14.25 -2.71
N ARG A 275 -4.21 14.90 -3.61
CA ARG A 275 -5.69 14.92 -3.60
C ARG A 275 -6.30 13.61 -4.11
N HIS A 276 -5.89 12.52 -3.52
CA HIS A 276 -6.39 11.20 -3.80
C HIS A 276 -6.36 10.35 -2.52
N LEU A 277 -7.45 9.66 -2.24
CA LEU A 277 -7.51 8.63 -1.21
C LEU A 277 -8.07 7.32 -1.80
N HIS A 278 -7.51 6.22 -1.34
CA HIS A 278 -8.08 4.90 -1.58
C HIS A 278 -8.80 4.43 -0.32
N LEU A 279 -10.14 4.34 -0.40
CA LEU A 279 -11.05 4.01 0.69
C LEU A 279 -11.81 2.72 0.35
N PRO A 280 -11.42 1.55 0.85
CA PRO A 280 -12.10 0.30 0.55
C PRO A 280 -13.54 0.27 1.08
N LEU A 281 -14.53 0.28 0.19
CA LEU A 281 -15.96 0.16 0.52
C LEU A 281 -16.37 -1.29 0.78
N GLN A 282 -15.85 -2.20 -0.03
CA GLN A 282 -16.12 -3.64 -0.09
C GLN A 282 -17.53 -3.98 -0.59
N SER A 283 -18.60 -3.39 -0.06
CA SER A 283 -20.00 -3.54 -0.49
C SER A 283 -20.80 -2.28 -0.13
N GLY A 284 -21.86 -1.99 -0.85
CA GLY A 284 -22.82 -0.93 -0.51
C GLY A 284 -24.03 -1.43 0.27
N SER A 285 -24.16 -2.75 0.48
CA SER A 285 -25.25 -3.31 1.29
C SER A 285 -24.84 -3.47 2.74
N ASP A 286 -25.61 -2.89 3.65
CA ASP A 286 -25.40 -3.01 5.10
C ASP A 286 -25.47 -4.47 5.58
N LYS A 287 -26.27 -5.32 4.94
CA LYS A 287 -26.34 -6.74 5.22
C LYS A 287 -25.01 -7.41 4.89
N VAL A 288 -24.47 -7.17 3.70
CA VAL A 288 -23.21 -7.75 3.24
C VAL A 288 -22.04 -7.20 4.07
N LEU A 289 -22.00 -5.90 4.37
CA LEU A 289 -20.99 -5.28 5.23
C LEU A 289 -20.93 -5.95 6.61
N ARG A 290 -22.09 -6.19 7.24
CA ARG A 290 -22.14 -6.93 8.53
C ARG A 290 -21.61 -8.36 8.39
N GLN A 291 -21.95 -9.07 7.31
CA GLN A 291 -21.45 -10.41 7.04
C GLN A 291 -19.95 -10.45 6.75
N MET A 292 -19.39 -9.38 6.16
CA MET A 292 -17.97 -9.16 5.96
C MET A 292 -17.24 -8.77 7.25
N ASN A 293 -17.96 -8.55 8.35
CA ASN A 293 -17.46 -7.99 9.62
C ASN A 293 -16.86 -6.59 9.42
N ARG A 294 -17.56 -5.73 8.65
CA ARG A 294 -17.19 -4.31 8.48
C ARG A 294 -17.92 -3.47 9.52
N PRO A 295 -17.21 -2.61 10.26
CA PRO A 295 -17.78 -1.88 11.40
C PRO A 295 -18.36 -0.51 11.00
N TYR A 296 -18.97 -0.40 9.83
CA TYR A 296 -19.65 0.80 9.31
C TYR A 296 -20.81 0.40 8.40
N THR A 297 -21.75 1.30 8.23
CA THR A 297 -22.85 1.21 7.28
C THR A 297 -22.53 1.95 5.97
N ALA A 298 -23.31 1.68 4.92
CA ALA A 298 -23.25 2.44 3.67
C ALA A 298 -23.47 3.95 3.91
N LYS A 299 -24.37 4.30 4.85
CA LYS A 299 -24.60 5.69 5.25
C LYS A 299 -23.36 6.32 5.89
N ASP A 300 -22.73 5.64 6.86
CA ASP A 300 -21.51 6.15 7.52
C ASP A 300 -20.40 6.40 6.50
N TYR A 301 -20.30 5.51 5.51
CA TYR A 301 -19.33 5.64 4.43
C TYR A 301 -19.60 6.88 3.56
N LEU A 302 -20.84 7.10 3.14
CA LEU A 302 -21.21 8.27 2.33
C LEU A 302 -21.06 9.57 3.11
N ASP A 303 -21.44 9.59 4.38
CA ASP A 303 -21.24 10.75 5.27
C ASP A 303 -19.74 11.12 5.40
N LEU A 304 -18.85 10.11 5.43
CA LEU A 304 -17.41 10.33 5.39
C LEU A 304 -16.94 10.90 4.05
N VAL A 305 -17.44 10.37 2.94
CA VAL A 305 -17.12 10.87 1.59
C VAL A 305 -17.50 12.35 1.46
N ASP A 306 -18.67 12.73 1.96
CA ASP A 306 -19.14 14.12 1.92
C ASP A 306 -18.24 15.04 2.76
N LYS A 307 -17.82 14.62 3.96
CA LYS A 307 -16.87 15.36 4.78
C LYS A 307 -15.51 15.54 4.10
N LEU A 308 -14.99 14.51 3.46
CA LEU A 308 -13.72 14.58 2.73
C LEU A 308 -13.81 15.55 1.54
N LYS A 309 -14.91 15.50 0.78
CA LYS A 309 -15.15 16.43 -0.33
C LYS A 309 -15.32 17.87 0.17
N ALA A 310 -15.99 18.08 1.27
CA ALA A 310 -16.15 19.40 1.88
C ALA A 310 -14.81 20.01 2.34
N ALA A 311 -13.92 19.19 2.90
CA ALA A 311 -12.62 19.65 3.42
C ALA A 311 -11.56 19.85 2.33
N ALA A 312 -11.45 18.92 1.37
CA ALA A 312 -10.39 18.89 0.36
C ALA A 312 -10.86 19.29 -1.05
N GLY A 313 -12.11 19.75 -1.20
CA GLY A 313 -12.73 20.02 -2.48
C GLY A 313 -12.99 18.75 -3.28
N ASP A 314 -12.90 18.81 -4.61
CA ASP A 314 -13.14 17.65 -5.48
C ASP A 314 -11.95 16.67 -5.40
N ILE A 315 -11.85 15.97 -4.28
CA ILE A 315 -10.83 14.95 -4.04
C ILE A 315 -11.14 13.69 -4.85
N SER A 316 -10.10 13.14 -5.48
CA SER A 316 -10.19 11.86 -6.17
C SER A 316 -10.30 10.71 -5.16
N LEU A 317 -11.36 9.92 -5.25
CA LEU A 317 -11.58 8.76 -4.40
C LEU A 317 -11.53 7.48 -5.22
N SER A 318 -10.72 6.54 -4.80
CA SER A 318 -10.73 5.16 -5.32
C SER A 318 -11.16 4.18 -4.25
N THR A 319 -11.70 3.04 -4.68
CA THR A 319 -12.24 2.04 -3.76
C THR A 319 -12.03 0.61 -4.25
N ASP A 320 -12.15 -0.35 -3.33
CA ASP A 320 -12.29 -1.77 -3.62
C ASP A 320 -13.73 -2.20 -3.37
N VAL A 321 -14.29 -2.99 -4.29
CA VAL A 321 -15.61 -3.63 -4.13
C VAL A 321 -15.50 -5.10 -4.48
N ILE A 322 -16.05 -5.94 -3.61
CA ILE A 322 -16.14 -7.39 -3.80
C ILE A 322 -17.56 -7.73 -4.23
N VAL A 323 -17.72 -8.29 -5.43
CA VAL A 323 -19.01 -8.75 -5.95
C VAL A 323 -19.16 -10.26 -5.77
N GLY A 324 -20.39 -10.70 -5.48
CA GLY A 324 -20.72 -12.10 -5.26
C GLY A 324 -20.12 -12.67 -3.97
N PHE A 325 -20.11 -11.87 -2.91
CA PHE A 325 -19.84 -12.36 -1.56
C PHE A 325 -20.92 -13.40 -1.17
N PRO A 326 -20.60 -14.46 -0.40
CA PRO A 326 -21.58 -15.45 -0.01
C PRO A 326 -22.86 -14.82 0.58
N GLY A 327 -24.04 -15.21 0.03
CA GLY A 327 -25.34 -14.68 0.43
C GLY A 327 -25.69 -13.28 -0.08
N GLU A 328 -24.88 -12.68 -0.97
CA GLU A 328 -25.21 -11.43 -1.66
C GLU A 328 -26.36 -11.67 -2.66
N SER A 329 -27.50 -11.00 -2.47
CA SER A 329 -28.63 -11.01 -3.39
C SER A 329 -28.48 -9.96 -4.50
N ASP A 330 -29.44 -9.91 -5.46
CA ASP A 330 -29.44 -8.88 -6.50
C ASP A 330 -29.78 -7.51 -5.90
N GLU A 331 -30.65 -7.44 -4.89
CA GLU A 331 -30.96 -6.21 -4.17
C GLU A 331 -29.72 -5.68 -3.42
N ASP A 332 -28.93 -6.56 -2.79
CA ASP A 332 -27.67 -6.18 -2.14
C ASP A 332 -26.66 -5.59 -3.15
N PHE A 333 -26.62 -6.15 -4.35
CA PHE A 333 -25.78 -5.64 -5.42
C PHE A 333 -26.26 -4.29 -5.96
N ASP A 334 -27.59 -4.13 -6.12
CA ASP A 334 -28.20 -2.86 -6.53
C ASP A 334 -27.92 -1.74 -5.49
N GLU A 335 -27.97 -2.07 -4.20
CA GLU A 335 -27.53 -1.13 -3.15
C GLU A 335 -26.06 -0.71 -3.34
N THR A 336 -25.19 -1.66 -3.69
CA THR A 336 -23.78 -1.40 -3.96
C THR A 336 -23.59 -0.46 -5.14
N LEU A 337 -24.33 -0.65 -6.25
CA LEU A 337 -24.28 0.26 -7.39
C LEU A 337 -24.71 1.68 -7.01
N LYS A 338 -25.78 1.81 -6.23
CA LYS A 338 -26.29 3.13 -5.77
C LYS A 338 -25.26 3.85 -4.88
N VAL A 339 -24.57 3.14 -3.98
CA VAL A 339 -23.53 3.73 -3.12
C VAL A 339 -22.32 4.16 -3.96
N VAL A 340 -21.87 3.31 -4.89
CA VAL A 340 -20.76 3.63 -5.79
C VAL A 340 -21.06 4.87 -6.63
N GLN A 341 -22.29 4.98 -7.18
CA GLN A 341 -22.72 6.13 -7.95
C GLN A 341 -22.75 7.41 -7.10
N LYS A 342 -23.34 7.35 -5.89
CA LYS A 342 -23.41 8.51 -4.98
C LYS A 342 -22.03 8.97 -4.52
N ALA A 343 -21.13 8.04 -4.20
CA ALA A 343 -19.77 8.36 -3.80
C ALA A 343 -18.96 9.02 -4.92
N GLY A 344 -19.26 8.73 -6.19
CA GLY A 344 -18.61 9.34 -7.35
C GLY A 344 -17.13 8.99 -7.43
N PHE A 345 -16.80 7.72 -7.33
CA PHE A 345 -15.41 7.25 -7.36
C PHE A 345 -14.75 7.50 -8.71
N THR A 346 -13.50 7.90 -8.68
CA THR A 346 -12.65 8.04 -9.87
C THR A 346 -12.07 6.72 -10.33
N LYS A 347 -12.06 5.71 -9.43
CA LYS A 347 -11.63 4.35 -9.75
C LYS A 347 -12.26 3.34 -8.78
N VAL A 348 -12.85 2.29 -9.33
CA VAL A 348 -13.31 1.14 -8.56
C VAL A 348 -12.49 -0.09 -8.97
N HIS A 349 -11.83 -0.69 -8.00
CA HIS A 349 -11.21 -2.01 -8.19
C HIS A 349 -12.26 -3.07 -7.88
N VAL A 350 -12.74 -3.73 -8.90
CA VAL A 350 -13.79 -4.75 -8.80
C VAL A 350 -13.15 -6.11 -8.61
N PHE A 351 -13.48 -6.76 -7.50
CA PHE A 351 -13.03 -8.11 -7.18
C PHE A 351 -14.22 -9.07 -7.17
N ARG A 352 -14.14 -10.13 -7.94
CA ARG A 352 -15.05 -11.27 -7.77
C ARG A 352 -14.66 -12.02 -6.52
N TYR A 353 -15.58 -12.23 -5.61
CA TYR A 353 -15.29 -13.01 -4.40
C TYR A 353 -14.64 -14.36 -4.76
N SER A 354 -13.53 -14.64 -4.12
CA SER A 354 -12.78 -15.89 -4.28
C SER A 354 -12.59 -16.54 -2.91
N ARG A 355 -13.03 -17.79 -2.79
CA ARG A 355 -12.89 -18.57 -1.55
C ARG A 355 -11.42 -18.60 -1.12
N ARG A 356 -11.19 -18.34 0.15
CA ARG A 356 -9.88 -18.39 0.80
C ARG A 356 -9.96 -19.40 1.93
N GLU A 357 -9.32 -20.54 1.75
CA GLU A 357 -9.20 -21.54 2.79
C GLU A 357 -8.72 -20.90 4.11
N GLY A 358 -9.34 -21.32 5.22
CA GLY A 358 -9.08 -20.74 6.54
C GLY A 358 -9.81 -19.42 6.83
N THR A 359 -10.72 -18.95 5.94
CA THR A 359 -11.56 -17.78 6.23
C THR A 359 -13.02 -18.16 6.46
N PRO A 360 -13.74 -17.49 7.40
CA PRO A 360 -15.15 -17.79 7.67
C PRO A 360 -16.07 -17.73 6.43
N ALA A 361 -15.82 -16.79 5.52
CA ALA A 361 -16.61 -16.68 4.29
C ALA A 361 -16.39 -17.84 3.32
N ALA A 362 -15.26 -18.53 3.38
CA ALA A 362 -15.02 -19.72 2.55
C ALA A 362 -15.82 -20.93 2.99
N GLU A 363 -16.20 -21.01 4.27
CA GLU A 363 -16.93 -22.13 4.85
C GLU A 363 -18.45 -22.04 4.63
N ARG A 364 -18.94 -20.87 4.20
CA ARG A 364 -20.37 -20.65 3.94
C ARG A 364 -20.86 -21.50 2.77
N SER A 365 -22.09 -22.03 2.88
CA SER A 365 -22.72 -22.83 1.86
C SER A 365 -23.42 -22.01 0.76
N ASP A 366 -23.80 -20.77 1.05
CA ASP A 366 -24.54 -19.85 0.18
C ASP A 366 -23.61 -19.09 -0.80
N GLN A 367 -22.70 -19.82 -1.43
CA GLN A 367 -21.79 -19.26 -2.43
C GLN A 367 -22.55 -18.80 -3.68
N VAL A 368 -22.24 -17.59 -4.15
CA VAL A 368 -22.82 -17.05 -5.38
C VAL A 368 -22.19 -17.74 -6.61
N ASP A 369 -22.99 -17.97 -7.64
CA ASP A 369 -22.54 -18.58 -8.89
C ASP A 369 -21.48 -17.75 -9.61
N ALA A 370 -20.58 -18.40 -10.34
CA ALA A 370 -19.49 -17.74 -11.04
C ALA A 370 -19.97 -16.83 -12.17
N GLN A 371 -21.06 -17.19 -12.88
CA GLN A 371 -21.63 -16.38 -13.95
C GLN A 371 -22.27 -15.11 -13.39
N VAL A 372 -22.95 -15.22 -12.24
CA VAL A 372 -23.53 -14.07 -11.53
C VAL A 372 -22.42 -13.11 -11.08
N LYS A 373 -21.33 -13.62 -10.50
CA LYS A 373 -20.15 -12.79 -10.13
C LYS A 373 -19.57 -12.05 -11.33
N GLU A 374 -19.50 -12.71 -12.48
CA GLU A 374 -18.95 -12.14 -13.70
C GLU A 374 -19.87 -11.04 -14.25
N ALA A 375 -21.17 -11.29 -14.31
CA ALA A 375 -22.15 -10.30 -14.75
C ALA A 375 -22.15 -9.05 -13.86
N ARG A 376 -22.16 -9.22 -12.53
CA ARG A 376 -22.06 -8.11 -11.57
C ARG A 376 -20.76 -7.35 -11.71
N ALA A 377 -19.63 -8.05 -11.92
CA ALA A 377 -18.34 -7.40 -12.13
C ALA A 377 -18.34 -6.52 -13.39
N HIS A 378 -18.89 -7.01 -14.50
CA HIS A 378 -19.00 -6.25 -15.74
C HIS A 378 -19.85 -4.99 -15.58
N GLN A 379 -21.03 -5.11 -14.94
CA GLN A 379 -21.91 -3.98 -14.69
C GLN A 379 -21.26 -2.91 -13.82
N LEU A 380 -20.56 -3.32 -12.77
CA LEU A 380 -19.87 -2.38 -11.88
C LEU A 380 -18.66 -1.72 -12.55
N ILE A 381 -17.94 -2.43 -13.43
CA ILE A 381 -16.84 -1.88 -14.22
C ILE A 381 -17.35 -0.80 -15.15
N GLN A 382 -18.48 -1.03 -15.85
CA GLN A 382 -19.09 -0.03 -16.72
C GLN A 382 -19.46 1.24 -15.93
N LEU A 383 -20.14 1.11 -14.79
CA LEU A 383 -20.45 2.25 -13.93
C LEU A 383 -19.18 2.99 -13.49
N ALA A 384 -18.12 2.27 -13.12
CA ALA A 384 -16.86 2.86 -12.69
C ALA A 384 -16.17 3.67 -13.82
N ASP A 385 -16.25 3.17 -15.06
CA ASP A 385 -15.67 3.86 -16.23
C ASP A 385 -16.46 5.13 -16.56
N ASP A 386 -17.79 5.12 -16.41
CA ASP A 386 -18.64 6.31 -16.59
C ASP A 386 -18.29 7.37 -15.53
N LEU A 387 -18.28 7.01 -14.26
CA LEU A 387 -17.93 7.92 -13.15
C LEU A 387 -16.53 8.52 -13.30
N ARG A 388 -15.59 7.74 -13.84
CA ARG A 388 -14.26 8.21 -14.12
C ARG A 388 -14.23 9.28 -15.22
N ARG A 389 -14.98 9.10 -16.31
CA ARG A 389 -15.11 10.11 -17.36
C ARG A 389 -15.72 11.38 -16.81
N ASP A 390 -16.84 11.27 -16.09
CA ASP A 390 -17.50 12.41 -15.45
C ASP A 390 -16.56 13.21 -14.55
N TYR A 391 -15.67 12.53 -13.79
CA TYR A 391 -14.70 13.22 -12.96
C TYR A 391 -13.70 14.01 -13.80
N VAL A 392 -13.15 13.44 -14.86
CA VAL A 392 -12.18 14.12 -15.73
C VAL A 392 -12.82 15.32 -16.40
N GLU A 393 -14.04 15.17 -16.95
CA GLU A 393 -14.79 16.26 -17.60
C GLU A 393 -15.05 17.42 -16.64
N ARG A 394 -15.51 17.14 -15.41
CA ARG A 394 -15.74 18.18 -14.40
C ARG A 394 -14.46 18.89 -13.95
N ASN A 395 -13.32 18.24 -14.06
CA ASN A 395 -12.02 18.78 -13.66
C ASN A 395 -11.12 19.18 -14.84
N ALA A 396 -11.63 19.22 -16.06
CA ALA A 396 -10.85 19.48 -17.28
C ALA A 396 -10.05 20.79 -17.26
N ASN A 397 -10.51 21.82 -16.54
CA ASN A 397 -9.80 23.10 -16.42
C ASN A 397 -8.97 23.23 -15.13
N ARG A 398 -8.91 22.19 -14.32
CA ARG A 398 -8.19 22.21 -13.07
C ARG A 398 -6.70 21.88 -13.30
N ARG A 399 -5.83 22.74 -12.81
CA ARG A 399 -4.40 22.47 -12.80
C ARG A 399 -4.05 21.44 -11.74
N GLU A 400 -3.32 20.44 -12.14
CA GLU A 400 -2.78 19.40 -11.25
C GLU A 400 -1.26 19.31 -11.35
N LEU A 401 -0.64 18.93 -10.23
CA LEU A 401 0.76 18.57 -10.21
C LEU A 401 0.94 17.13 -10.73
N ILE A 402 1.81 16.96 -11.70
CA ILE A 402 2.11 15.69 -12.34
C ILE A 402 3.58 15.35 -12.12
N VAL A 403 3.85 14.19 -11.54
CA VAL A 403 5.20 13.63 -11.49
C VAL A 403 5.44 12.83 -12.76
N VAL A 404 6.43 13.21 -13.54
CA VAL A 404 6.81 12.50 -14.76
C VAL A 404 7.57 11.24 -14.37
N GLU A 405 6.99 10.07 -14.66
CA GLU A 405 7.56 8.78 -14.22
C GLU A 405 8.55 8.19 -15.23
N ARG A 406 8.26 8.38 -16.49
CA ARG A 406 9.10 7.96 -17.61
C ARG A 406 8.75 8.78 -18.86
N GLU A 407 9.55 8.61 -19.91
CA GLU A 407 9.32 9.27 -21.17
C GLU A 407 7.86 9.13 -21.64
N GLY A 408 7.23 10.27 -21.89
CA GLY A 408 5.88 10.36 -22.44
C GLY A 408 4.73 10.17 -21.44
N TRP A 409 5.01 9.94 -20.14
CA TRP A 409 3.90 9.85 -19.19
C TRP A 409 4.31 10.05 -17.70
N GLY A 410 3.31 10.44 -16.91
CA GLY A 410 3.45 10.71 -15.50
C GLY A 410 2.20 10.33 -14.70
N MET A 411 2.20 10.71 -13.43
CA MET A 411 1.10 10.50 -12.51
C MET A 411 0.66 11.80 -11.88
N SER A 412 -0.64 12.11 -12.02
CA SER A 412 -1.23 13.30 -11.42
C SER A 412 -1.47 13.15 -9.92
N GLU A 413 -1.70 14.25 -9.23
CA GLU A 413 -2.06 14.24 -7.82
C GLU A 413 -3.40 13.53 -7.55
N SER A 414 -4.33 13.55 -8.51
CA SER A 414 -5.60 12.79 -8.47
C SER A 414 -5.46 11.32 -8.86
N TYR A 415 -4.23 10.83 -9.05
CA TYR A 415 -3.91 9.43 -9.35
C TYR A 415 -4.32 8.97 -10.75
N TYR A 416 -4.33 9.88 -11.72
CA TYR A 416 -4.48 9.54 -13.14
C TYR A 416 -3.12 9.34 -13.80
N LYS A 417 -3.03 8.35 -14.70
CA LYS A 417 -1.93 8.24 -15.64
C LYS A 417 -2.12 9.32 -16.70
N VAL A 418 -1.08 10.12 -16.92
CA VAL A 418 -1.15 11.30 -17.79
C VAL A 418 -0.09 11.17 -18.88
N ARG A 419 -0.49 11.42 -20.12
CA ARG A 419 0.46 11.59 -21.23
C ARG A 419 1.09 12.96 -21.11
N VAL A 420 2.39 13.00 -21.18
CA VAL A 420 3.20 14.23 -21.14
C VAL A 420 4.13 14.28 -22.35
N ASP A 421 4.66 15.45 -22.66
CA ASP A 421 5.66 15.58 -23.70
C ASP A 421 6.88 14.71 -23.40
N LYS A 422 7.35 13.96 -24.41
CA LYS A 422 8.49 13.05 -24.28
C LYS A 422 9.82 13.74 -23.97
N THR A 423 9.91 15.03 -24.24
CA THR A 423 11.09 15.84 -23.94
C THR A 423 11.24 16.17 -22.45
N ILE A 424 10.17 15.98 -21.65
CA ILE A 424 10.21 16.25 -20.22
C ILE A 424 10.92 15.11 -19.50
N THR A 425 11.97 15.47 -18.79
CA THR A 425 12.82 14.51 -18.08
C THR A 425 12.03 13.78 -16.97
N PRO A 426 12.12 12.44 -16.89
CA PRO A 426 11.59 11.69 -15.75
C PRO A 426 12.14 12.21 -14.41
N GLY A 427 11.29 12.26 -13.39
CA GLY A 427 11.59 12.89 -12.09
C GLY A 427 11.17 14.35 -12.00
N SER A 428 10.83 15.00 -13.11
CA SER A 428 10.31 16.36 -13.09
C SER A 428 8.87 16.39 -12.52
N VAL A 429 8.54 17.53 -11.90
CA VAL A 429 7.16 17.86 -11.52
C VAL A 429 6.69 19.01 -12.41
N ILE A 430 5.61 18.79 -13.12
CA ILE A 430 4.97 19.79 -13.97
C ILE A 430 3.57 20.12 -13.47
N GLN A 431 3.06 21.27 -13.86
CA GLN A 431 1.68 21.66 -13.59
C GLN A 431 0.94 21.77 -14.92
N ALA A 432 -0.14 20.99 -15.08
CA ALA A 432 -0.96 21.02 -16.29
C ALA A 432 -2.43 20.77 -15.98
N CYS A 433 -3.31 21.15 -16.89
CA CYS A 433 -4.73 20.81 -16.83
C CYS A 433 -4.92 19.41 -17.41
N LEU A 434 -5.75 18.60 -16.75
CA LEU A 434 -6.22 17.35 -17.33
C LEU A 434 -7.27 17.67 -18.41
N THR A 435 -7.13 17.09 -19.61
CA THR A 435 -8.09 17.33 -20.70
C THR A 435 -9.02 16.15 -20.88
N ASP A 436 -8.67 15.16 -21.68
CA ASP A 436 -9.56 14.05 -22.03
C ASP A 436 -9.03 12.74 -21.46
N ALA A 437 -9.94 11.85 -21.04
CA ALA A 437 -9.60 10.47 -20.72
C ALA A 437 -9.81 9.59 -21.93
N ASP A 438 -8.77 8.93 -22.43
CA ASP A 438 -8.90 7.93 -23.48
C ASP A 438 -9.53 6.61 -22.94
N PRO A 439 -9.98 5.70 -23.84
CA PRO A 439 -10.58 4.43 -23.43
C PRO A 439 -9.69 3.55 -22.56
N SER A 440 -8.36 3.72 -22.61
CA SER A 440 -7.42 3.02 -21.73
C SER A 440 -7.36 3.64 -20.34
N GLY A 441 -8.07 4.77 -20.15
CA GLY A 441 -8.11 5.55 -18.93
C GLY A 441 -6.84 6.36 -18.68
N MET A 442 -6.05 6.64 -19.72
CA MET A 442 -5.01 7.67 -19.68
C MET A 442 -5.63 9.03 -19.97
N VAL A 443 -5.13 10.04 -19.30
CA VAL A 443 -5.58 11.42 -19.45
C VAL A 443 -4.51 12.20 -20.21
N ASN A 444 -4.92 13.08 -21.11
CA ASN A 444 -4.02 13.98 -21.81
C ASN A 444 -3.87 15.31 -21.04
N VAL A 445 -2.79 16.02 -21.26
CA VAL A 445 -2.51 17.36 -20.75
C VAL A 445 -2.17 18.29 -21.89
#